data_a92c9aa9b435878e63ab57f872ef8681
#
_entry.id   a92c9aa9b435878e63ab57f872ef8681
#
_cell.length_a   1.000
_cell.length_b   1.000
_cell.length_c   1.000
_cell.angle_alpha   90.00
_cell.angle_beta   90.00
_cell.angle_gamma   90.00
#
_symmetry.space_group_name_H-M   'P 1'
#
loop_
_entity.id
_entity.type
_entity.pdbx_description
1 polymer ?
#
loop_
_entity_poly.entity_id
_entity_poly.type
_entity_poly.pdbx_seq_one_letter_code
_entity_poly.pdbx_strand_id
1 'polypeptide(L)'
;MKRKYADRQGWSRVATQLYTEQFIETETYKGHVALLYFEQVNLPLIAKYTPIPVTLVDTGMYMLQQFPKDTGYAITTFLTNNGEVVQWYIDIIDTVGIENGRLYMDDLYLDIIVFPDYTIVQKDIDELEEALANDEVSTELYERAWQCFRFVLSLLEQGDFRILQNDDELWDKLKKQLK
;
A
#
# COMPACT_ATOMS: atom_id res chain seq x y z
N MET A 1 -14.70 -0.32 8.18
CA MET A 1 -13.32 -0.87 8.13
C MET A 1 -13.27 -2.02 7.12
N LYS A 2 -12.30 -2.05 6.21
CA LYS A 2 -12.19 -3.06 5.14
C LYS A 2 -10.92 -3.90 5.32
N ARG A 3 -11.04 -5.25 5.35
CA ARG A 3 -9.88 -6.14 5.33
C ARG A 3 -9.36 -6.29 3.90
N LYS A 4 -8.07 -6.01 3.71
CA LYS A 4 -7.35 -6.15 2.44
C LYS A 4 -6.27 -7.24 2.60
N TYR A 5 -6.30 -8.29 1.78
CA TYR A 5 -5.25 -9.30 1.76
C TYR A 5 -4.12 -8.88 0.81
N ALA A 6 -2.88 -9.07 1.24
CA ALA A 6 -1.69 -8.66 0.49
C ALA A 6 -1.56 -9.38 -0.85
N ASP A 7 -1.95 -10.66 -0.91
CA ASP A 7 -1.88 -11.48 -2.12
C ASP A 7 -2.92 -11.10 -3.20
N ARG A 8 -3.87 -10.19 -2.88
CA ARG A 8 -4.94 -9.76 -3.82
C ARG A 8 -5.67 -10.92 -4.52
N GLN A 9 -5.71 -12.11 -3.91
CA GLN A 9 -6.36 -13.29 -4.47
C GLN A 9 -7.85 -13.02 -4.74
N GLY A 10 -8.33 -13.42 -5.92
CA GLY A 10 -9.71 -13.17 -6.36
C GLY A 10 -9.95 -11.76 -6.91
N TRP A 11 -8.90 -11.00 -7.17
CA TRP A 11 -9.03 -9.69 -7.80
C TRP A 11 -9.42 -9.86 -9.28
N SER A 12 -10.70 -9.62 -9.62
CA SER A 12 -11.31 -9.96 -10.92
C SER A 12 -10.61 -9.36 -12.14
N ARG A 13 -9.85 -8.27 -11.95
CA ARG A 13 -9.06 -7.65 -13.03
C ARG A 13 -7.79 -8.42 -13.40
N VAL A 14 -7.27 -9.27 -12.51
CA VAL A 14 -6.03 -10.01 -12.70
C VAL A 14 -6.37 -11.47 -13.01
N ALA A 15 -5.88 -11.98 -14.14
CA ALA A 15 -6.06 -13.38 -14.53
C ALA A 15 -5.02 -14.27 -13.88
N THR A 16 -3.73 -13.88 -13.96
CA THR A 16 -2.61 -14.60 -13.34
C THR A 16 -1.61 -13.65 -12.73
N GLN A 17 -1.07 -14.05 -11.58
CA GLN A 17 -0.05 -13.29 -10.86
C GLN A 17 0.86 -14.23 -10.08
N LEU A 18 2.10 -13.79 -9.86
CA LEU A 18 3.02 -14.40 -8.92
C LEU A 18 3.03 -13.59 -7.63
N TYR A 19 3.23 -14.26 -6.50
CA TYR A 19 3.21 -13.65 -5.18
C TYR A 19 4.31 -14.21 -4.29
N THR A 20 4.91 -13.36 -3.50
CA THR A 20 5.77 -13.76 -2.37
C THR A 20 5.62 -12.79 -1.22
N GLU A 21 5.80 -13.27 0.00
CA GLU A 21 5.86 -12.45 1.21
C GLU A 21 6.92 -12.96 2.16
N GLN A 22 7.45 -12.07 2.99
CA GLN A 22 8.33 -12.42 4.09
C GLN A 22 8.28 -11.39 5.21
N PHE A 23 8.56 -11.83 6.44
CA PHE A 23 8.84 -10.93 7.55
C PHE A 23 10.33 -10.56 7.53
N ILE A 24 10.62 -9.27 7.57
CA ILE A 24 11.97 -8.70 7.54
C ILE A 24 12.25 -8.04 8.89
N GLU A 25 13.46 -8.26 9.39
CA GLU A 25 13.98 -7.58 10.57
C GLU A 25 15.44 -7.20 10.31
N THR A 26 15.67 -5.89 10.17
CA THR A 26 16.99 -5.28 9.99
C THR A 26 17.16 -4.14 11.00
N GLU A 27 18.27 -3.44 10.96
CA GLU A 27 18.49 -2.25 11.82
C GLU A 27 17.53 -1.10 11.47
N THR A 28 17.08 -1.01 10.22
CA THR A 28 16.28 0.11 9.71
C THR A 28 14.82 -0.23 9.39
N TYR A 29 14.49 -1.52 9.28
CA TYR A 29 13.14 -1.97 8.95
C TYR A 29 12.75 -3.23 9.73
N LYS A 30 11.53 -3.23 10.25
CA LYS A 30 10.89 -4.40 10.86
C LYS A 30 9.45 -4.46 10.42
N GLY A 31 9.04 -5.56 9.77
CA GLY A 31 7.67 -5.74 9.30
C GLY A 31 7.55 -6.78 8.21
N HIS A 32 6.34 -6.93 7.68
CA HIS A 32 6.09 -7.77 6.52
C HIS A 32 6.33 -7.00 5.23
N VAL A 33 6.82 -7.71 4.23
CA VAL A 33 6.96 -7.19 2.85
C VAL A 33 6.38 -8.23 1.91
N ALA A 34 5.59 -7.79 0.94
CA ALA A 34 4.98 -8.64 -0.07
C ALA A 34 5.21 -8.07 -1.47
N LEU A 35 5.42 -8.94 -2.44
CA LEU A 35 5.60 -8.58 -3.84
C LEU A 35 4.64 -9.37 -4.72
N LEU A 36 3.91 -8.66 -5.57
CA LEU A 36 3.11 -9.23 -6.65
C LEU A 36 3.75 -8.86 -8.00
N TYR A 37 3.71 -9.81 -8.91
CA TYR A 37 3.98 -9.59 -10.33
C TYR A 37 2.73 -9.99 -11.12
N PHE A 38 2.20 -9.08 -11.93
CA PHE A 38 1.00 -9.29 -12.72
C PHE A 38 1.35 -9.91 -14.07
N GLU A 39 1.25 -11.24 -14.19
CA GLU A 39 1.57 -11.96 -15.41
C GLU A 39 0.56 -11.67 -16.52
N GLN A 40 -0.74 -11.62 -16.16
CA GLN A 40 -1.82 -11.31 -17.09
C GLN A 40 -2.93 -10.50 -16.40
N VAL A 41 -3.23 -9.34 -16.96
CA VAL A 41 -4.29 -8.44 -16.50
C VAL A 41 -5.37 -8.34 -17.56
N ASN A 42 -6.62 -8.64 -17.17
CA ASN A 42 -7.78 -8.56 -18.06
C ASN A 42 -8.32 -7.12 -18.18
N LEU A 43 -8.21 -6.36 -17.07
CA LEU A 43 -8.70 -5.00 -16.99
C LEU A 43 -7.69 -4.14 -16.20
N PRO A 44 -6.89 -3.30 -16.87
CA PRO A 44 -5.95 -2.42 -16.19
C PRO A 44 -6.58 -1.56 -15.11
N LEU A 45 -5.85 -1.31 -14.01
CA LEU A 45 -6.24 -0.32 -13.01
C LEU A 45 -5.64 1.03 -13.40
N ILE A 46 -6.51 1.96 -13.77
CA ILE A 46 -6.13 3.31 -14.15
C ILE A 46 -6.70 4.27 -13.10
N ALA A 47 -5.83 4.97 -12.41
CA ALA A 47 -6.18 6.02 -11.47
C ALA A 47 -6.50 7.31 -12.22
N LYS A 48 -7.58 8.02 -11.78
CA LYS A 48 -8.10 9.23 -12.43
C LYS A 48 -8.20 10.43 -11.48
N TYR A 49 -7.42 10.40 -10.39
CA TYR A 49 -7.39 11.50 -9.41
C TYR A 49 -6.35 12.58 -9.77
N THR A 50 -5.73 12.48 -10.93
CA THR A 50 -4.84 13.48 -11.53
C THR A 50 -5.36 13.90 -12.91
N PRO A 51 -4.95 15.07 -13.44
CA PRO A 51 -5.31 15.49 -14.81
C PRO A 51 -4.88 14.49 -15.88
N ILE A 52 -3.79 13.75 -15.65
CA ILE A 52 -3.30 12.70 -16.56
C ILE A 52 -3.56 11.34 -15.89
N PRO A 53 -4.32 10.43 -16.52
CA PRO A 53 -4.55 9.10 -15.97
C PRO A 53 -3.24 8.33 -15.77
N VAL A 54 -3.12 7.62 -14.65
CA VAL A 54 -1.93 6.84 -14.29
C VAL A 54 -2.30 5.36 -14.22
N THR A 55 -1.60 4.52 -14.99
CA THR A 55 -1.78 3.07 -14.93
C THR A 55 -1.05 2.51 -13.71
N LEU A 56 -1.79 1.89 -12.79
CA LEU A 56 -1.26 1.31 -11.56
C LEU A 56 -1.04 -0.20 -11.68
N VAL A 57 -1.92 -0.89 -12.40
CA VAL A 57 -1.85 -2.34 -12.61
C VAL A 57 -2.12 -2.65 -14.05
N ASP A 58 -1.15 -3.28 -14.68
CA ASP A 58 -1.25 -3.87 -16.01
C ASP A 58 -0.29 -5.07 -16.11
N THR A 59 -0.39 -5.82 -17.19
CA THR A 59 0.48 -6.96 -17.49
C THR A 59 1.95 -6.55 -17.45
N GLY A 60 2.77 -7.31 -16.72
CA GLY A 60 4.19 -7.07 -16.55
C GLY A 60 4.57 -6.10 -15.43
N MET A 61 3.62 -5.45 -14.78
CA MET A 61 3.85 -4.53 -13.67
C MET A 61 4.00 -5.27 -12.33
N TYR A 62 4.54 -4.54 -11.35
CA TYR A 62 4.72 -5.03 -9.99
C TYR A 62 3.96 -4.18 -8.97
N MET A 63 3.62 -4.80 -7.84
CA MET A 63 3.10 -4.14 -6.65
C MET A 63 3.92 -4.61 -5.44
N LEU A 64 4.76 -3.74 -4.90
CA LEU A 64 5.51 -3.98 -3.66
C LEU A 64 4.72 -3.40 -2.49
N GLN A 65 4.45 -4.22 -1.48
CA GLN A 65 3.73 -3.80 -0.28
C GLN A 65 4.65 -3.94 0.94
N GLN A 66 4.71 -2.89 1.74
CA GLN A 66 5.46 -2.83 2.98
C GLN A 66 4.50 -2.57 4.14
N PHE A 67 4.60 -3.39 5.18
CA PHE A 67 3.78 -3.32 6.39
C PHE A 67 4.72 -3.14 7.59
N PRO A 68 5.22 -1.92 7.84
CA PRO A 68 6.12 -1.67 8.96
C PRO A 68 5.41 -1.97 10.27
N LYS A 69 6.09 -2.69 11.15
CA LYS A 69 5.50 -3.13 12.41
C LYS A 69 5.22 -1.93 13.34
N ASP A 70 4.05 -1.93 13.97
CA ASP A 70 3.63 -0.97 15.01
C ASP A 70 3.60 0.51 14.54
N THR A 71 3.37 0.76 13.24
CA THR A 71 3.38 2.14 12.69
C THR A 71 1.99 2.72 12.40
N GLY A 72 0.98 1.88 12.19
CA GLY A 72 -0.39 2.30 11.83
C GLY A 72 -0.56 2.69 10.36
N TYR A 73 0.41 2.40 9.50
CA TYR A 73 0.31 2.58 8.05
C TYR A 73 0.96 1.43 7.28
N ALA A 74 0.54 1.25 6.04
CA ALA A 74 1.15 0.36 5.06
C ALA A 74 1.46 1.15 3.79
N ILE A 75 2.47 0.72 3.03
CA ILE A 75 2.90 1.39 1.81
C ILE A 75 2.82 0.41 0.65
N THR A 76 2.08 0.78 -0.38
CA THR A 76 2.03 0.06 -1.65
C THR A 76 2.78 0.88 -2.71
N THR A 77 3.87 0.35 -3.23
CA THR A 77 4.62 0.92 -4.35
C THR A 77 4.19 0.25 -5.64
N PHE A 78 3.62 1.00 -6.56
CA PHE A 78 3.33 0.53 -7.92
C PHE A 78 4.53 0.77 -8.81
N LEU A 79 4.97 -0.26 -9.54
CA LEU A 79 6.19 -0.23 -10.34
C LEU A 79 5.92 -0.73 -11.76
N THR A 80 6.58 -0.09 -12.72
CA THR A 80 6.59 -0.56 -14.11
C THR A 80 7.28 -1.92 -14.23
N ASN A 81 7.23 -2.52 -15.42
CA ASN A 81 7.97 -3.74 -15.75
C ASN A 81 9.49 -3.60 -15.60
N ASN A 82 10.02 -2.37 -15.69
CA ASN A 82 11.43 -2.06 -15.51
C ASN A 82 11.80 -1.78 -14.04
N GLY A 83 10.81 -1.77 -13.12
CA GLY A 83 11.02 -1.45 -11.70
C GLY A 83 11.02 0.05 -11.38
N GLU A 84 10.61 0.90 -12.34
CA GLU A 84 10.46 2.33 -12.09
C GLU A 84 9.18 2.60 -11.28
N VAL A 85 9.28 3.47 -10.30
CA VAL A 85 8.13 3.84 -9.46
C VAL A 85 7.12 4.64 -10.26
N VAL A 86 5.85 4.20 -10.24
CA VAL A 86 4.70 4.90 -10.79
C VAL A 86 4.09 5.82 -9.74
N GLN A 87 3.87 5.29 -8.55
CA GLN A 87 3.44 6.03 -7.36
C GLN A 87 3.60 5.18 -6.10
N TRP A 88 3.59 5.85 -4.95
CA TRP A 88 3.38 5.24 -3.64
C TRP A 88 1.95 5.51 -3.18
N TYR A 89 1.34 4.51 -2.59
CA TYR A 89 0.03 4.58 -1.97
C TYR A 89 0.19 4.19 -0.50
N ILE A 90 -0.13 5.08 0.41
CA ILE A 90 0.01 4.88 1.84
C ILE A 90 -1.38 4.75 2.43
N ASP A 91 -1.73 3.54 2.82
CA ASP A 91 -2.97 3.23 3.55
C ASP A 91 -2.74 3.48 5.05
N ILE A 92 -3.64 4.20 5.71
CA ILE A 92 -3.71 4.25 7.17
C ILE A 92 -4.47 3.03 7.65
N ILE A 93 -3.89 2.27 8.56
CA ILE A 93 -4.40 0.95 8.94
C ILE A 93 -4.55 0.79 10.46
N ASP A 94 -5.44 -0.11 10.85
CA ASP A 94 -5.61 -0.52 12.24
C ASP A 94 -4.62 -1.62 12.62
N THR A 95 -4.64 -2.74 11.90
CA THR A 95 -3.84 -3.92 12.20
C THR A 95 -3.25 -4.54 10.94
N VAL A 96 -2.15 -5.26 11.14
CA VAL A 96 -1.57 -6.21 10.18
C VAL A 96 -1.55 -7.58 10.84
N GLY A 97 -1.95 -8.62 10.12
CA GLY A 97 -1.98 -9.97 10.67
C GLY A 97 -1.94 -11.05 9.59
N ILE A 98 -1.95 -12.29 10.05
CA ILE A 98 -2.03 -13.47 9.18
C ILE A 98 -3.32 -14.23 9.54
N GLU A 99 -4.17 -14.45 8.56
CA GLU A 99 -5.39 -15.23 8.68
C GLU A 99 -5.41 -16.34 7.61
N ASN A 100 -5.56 -17.59 8.04
CA ASN A 100 -5.53 -18.75 7.15
C ASN A 100 -4.27 -18.82 6.26
N GLY A 101 -3.11 -18.38 6.79
CA GLY A 101 -1.85 -18.34 6.06
C GLY A 101 -1.72 -17.18 5.07
N ARG A 102 -2.61 -16.19 5.10
CA ARG A 102 -2.59 -15.04 4.22
C ARG A 102 -2.36 -13.76 5.02
N LEU A 103 -1.41 -12.97 4.59
CA LEU A 103 -1.13 -11.64 5.15
C LEU A 103 -2.29 -10.69 4.82
N TYR A 104 -2.77 -9.95 5.80
CA TYR A 104 -3.81 -8.94 5.64
C TYR A 104 -3.50 -7.65 6.40
N MET A 105 -4.19 -6.59 6.01
CA MET A 105 -4.31 -5.35 6.78
C MET A 105 -5.77 -4.97 6.93
N ASP A 106 -6.12 -4.35 8.05
CA ASP A 106 -7.43 -3.72 8.29
C ASP A 106 -7.31 -2.22 8.04
N ASP A 107 -7.90 -1.76 6.96
CA ASP A 107 -7.84 -0.42 6.41
C ASP A 107 -8.76 0.55 7.18
N LEU A 108 -8.25 1.74 7.53
CA LEU A 108 -8.94 2.83 8.23
C LEU A 108 -9.31 4.00 7.30
N TYR A 109 -9.52 3.73 6.02
CA TYR A 109 -10.02 4.64 4.98
C TYR A 109 -9.05 5.71 4.49
N LEU A 110 -8.35 6.44 5.39
CA LEU A 110 -7.50 7.56 4.99
C LEU A 110 -6.29 7.09 4.18
N ASP A 111 -6.09 7.70 3.02
CA ASP A 111 -5.01 7.37 2.12
C ASP A 111 -4.18 8.60 1.74
N ILE A 112 -2.86 8.40 1.57
CA ILE A 112 -1.95 9.40 1.02
C ILE A 112 -1.29 8.81 -0.23
N ILE A 113 -1.36 9.55 -1.34
CA ILE A 113 -0.68 9.20 -2.58
C ILE A 113 0.51 10.13 -2.75
N VAL A 114 1.66 9.56 -3.10
CA VAL A 114 2.86 10.32 -3.46
C VAL A 114 3.30 9.92 -4.86
N PHE A 115 3.57 10.90 -5.70
CA PHE A 115 4.10 10.69 -7.06
C PHE A 115 5.63 10.79 -7.10
N PRO A 116 6.30 10.32 -8.18
CA PRO A 116 7.75 10.41 -8.30
C PRO A 116 8.32 11.85 -8.25
N ASP A 117 7.52 12.85 -8.56
CA ASP A 117 7.86 14.27 -8.42
C ASP A 117 7.58 14.82 -7.01
N TYR A 118 7.22 13.92 -6.06
CA TYR A 118 6.85 14.22 -4.68
C TYR A 118 5.56 15.05 -4.52
N THR A 119 4.73 15.15 -5.54
CA THR A 119 3.36 15.66 -5.40
C THR A 119 2.57 14.74 -4.48
N ILE A 120 1.89 15.33 -3.50
CA ILE A 120 1.11 14.61 -2.47
C ILE A 120 -0.38 14.83 -2.73
N VAL A 121 -1.16 13.75 -2.71
CA VAL A 121 -2.62 13.78 -2.79
C VAL A 121 -3.21 13.04 -1.58
N GLN A 122 -4.11 13.71 -0.87
CA GLN A 122 -4.88 13.13 0.24
C GLN A 122 -6.19 12.59 -0.29
N LYS A 123 -6.62 11.42 0.20
CA LYS A 123 -7.83 10.74 -0.26
C LYS A 123 -8.68 10.17 0.86
N ASP A 124 -9.93 9.95 0.49
CA ASP A 124 -10.93 9.15 1.19
C ASP A 124 -11.25 9.68 2.62
N ILE A 125 -11.04 11.00 2.83
CA ILE A 125 -11.39 11.70 4.08
C ILE A 125 -12.90 11.61 4.33
N ASP A 126 -13.70 11.79 3.29
CA ASP A 126 -15.15 11.68 3.32
C ASP A 126 -15.61 10.26 3.67
N GLU A 127 -14.89 9.22 3.22
CA GLU A 127 -15.20 7.83 3.60
C GLU A 127 -15.01 7.58 5.10
N LEU A 128 -13.97 8.14 5.73
CA LEU A 128 -13.76 8.02 7.16
C LEU A 128 -14.82 8.79 7.97
N GLU A 129 -15.20 10.00 7.51
CA GLU A 129 -16.27 10.79 8.16
C GLU A 129 -17.62 10.06 8.08
N GLU A 130 -17.94 9.46 6.93
CA GLU A 130 -19.14 8.67 6.74
C GLU A 130 -19.12 7.41 7.62
N ALA A 131 -17.98 6.72 7.72
CA ALA A 131 -17.82 5.54 8.54
C ALA A 131 -18.03 5.84 10.05
N LEU A 132 -17.57 7.01 10.53
CA LEU A 132 -17.86 7.46 11.90
C LEU A 132 -19.34 7.75 12.08
N ALA A 133 -19.96 8.47 11.13
CA ALA A 133 -21.39 8.83 11.20
C ALA A 133 -22.32 7.61 11.19
N ASN A 134 -21.88 6.51 10.57
CA ASN A 134 -22.60 5.23 10.47
C ASN A 134 -22.22 4.22 11.57
N ASP A 135 -21.45 4.62 12.59
CA ASP A 135 -20.94 3.73 13.65
C ASP A 135 -20.11 2.51 13.13
N GLU A 136 -19.52 2.61 11.92
CA GLU A 136 -18.66 1.57 11.35
C GLU A 136 -17.23 1.61 11.93
N VAL A 137 -16.83 2.74 12.48
CA VAL A 137 -15.59 2.93 13.25
C VAL A 137 -15.91 3.61 14.57
N SER A 138 -15.19 3.23 15.64
CA SER A 138 -15.30 3.91 16.92
C SER A 138 -14.60 5.28 16.88
N THR A 139 -15.01 6.18 17.77
CA THR A 139 -14.33 7.47 17.93
C THR A 139 -12.83 7.31 18.20
N GLU A 140 -12.43 6.28 18.96
CA GLU A 140 -11.01 5.98 19.23
C GLU A 140 -10.24 5.61 17.96
N LEU A 141 -10.82 4.74 17.10
CA LEU A 141 -10.22 4.36 15.82
C LEU A 141 -10.14 5.55 14.87
N TYR A 142 -11.19 6.37 14.82
CA TYR A 142 -11.22 7.60 14.04
C TYR A 142 -10.09 8.57 14.44
N GLU A 143 -9.95 8.85 15.74
CA GLU A 143 -8.90 9.74 16.24
C GLU A 143 -7.50 9.18 15.96
N ARG A 144 -7.31 7.87 16.10
CA ARG A 144 -6.06 7.19 15.81
C ARG A 144 -5.72 7.25 14.32
N ALA A 145 -6.69 7.06 13.44
CA ALA A 145 -6.51 7.20 12.00
C ALA A 145 -6.01 8.61 11.65
N TRP A 146 -6.67 9.64 12.17
CA TRP A 146 -6.25 11.03 11.95
C TRP A 146 -4.88 11.35 12.55
N GLN A 147 -4.55 10.80 13.70
CA GLN A 147 -3.23 11.00 14.31
C GLN A 147 -2.13 10.42 13.43
N CYS A 148 -2.29 9.18 12.96
CA CYS A 148 -1.33 8.52 12.07
C CYS A 148 -1.23 9.25 10.72
N PHE A 149 -2.36 9.60 10.11
CA PHE A 149 -2.41 10.33 8.85
C PHE A 149 -1.63 11.67 8.92
N ARG A 150 -1.90 12.48 9.95
CA ARG A 150 -1.20 13.76 10.15
C ARG A 150 0.30 13.57 10.41
N PHE A 151 0.68 12.52 11.11
CA PHE A 151 2.08 12.17 11.35
C PHE A 151 2.79 11.87 10.01
N VAL A 152 2.23 10.96 9.20
CA VAL A 152 2.82 10.59 7.90
C VAL A 152 2.87 11.80 6.96
N LEU A 153 1.77 12.55 6.86
CA LEU A 153 1.69 13.75 6.02
C LEU A 153 2.75 14.79 6.42
N SER A 154 2.93 15.01 7.72
CA SER A 154 3.95 15.94 8.26
C SER A 154 5.38 15.54 7.86
N LEU A 155 5.72 14.24 7.86
CA LEU A 155 7.03 13.77 7.39
C LEU A 155 7.23 14.10 5.91
N LEU A 156 6.25 13.79 5.08
CA LEU A 156 6.31 14.01 3.64
C LEU A 156 6.40 15.51 3.29
N GLU A 157 5.62 16.36 3.94
CA GLU A 157 5.65 17.82 3.75
C GLU A 157 6.98 18.46 4.18
N GLN A 158 7.68 17.84 5.13
CA GLN A 158 9.04 18.25 5.55
C GLN A 158 10.13 17.72 4.62
N GLY A 159 9.77 16.95 3.58
CA GLY A 159 10.70 16.33 2.64
C GLY A 159 11.38 15.07 3.19
N ASP A 160 10.83 14.47 4.25
CA ASP A 160 11.31 13.20 4.76
C ASP A 160 10.61 12.04 4.04
N PHE A 161 11.21 11.57 2.95
CA PHE A 161 10.69 10.48 2.13
C PHE A 161 11.34 9.13 2.46
N ARG A 162 12.03 9.00 3.59
CA ARG A 162 12.67 7.72 3.99
C ARG A 162 11.69 6.57 4.08
N ILE A 163 10.44 6.84 4.48
CA ILE A 163 9.38 5.83 4.53
C ILE A 163 9.03 5.24 3.16
N LEU A 164 9.33 5.95 2.07
CA LEU A 164 9.06 5.52 0.69
C LEU A 164 10.24 4.78 0.05
N GLN A 165 11.39 4.72 0.73
CA GLN A 165 12.58 4.10 0.17
C GLN A 165 12.43 2.58 0.16
N ASN A 166 12.75 1.98 -0.98
CA ASN A 166 12.86 0.54 -1.14
C ASN A 166 14.34 0.16 -0.99
N ASP A 167 14.58 -0.99 -0.36
CA ASP A 167 15.90 -1.62 -0.34
C ASP A 167 16.08 -2.42 -1.63
N ASP A 168 17.06 -2.04 -2.46
CA ASP A 168 17.33 -2.69 -3.74
C ASP A 168 17.70 -4.17 -3.57
N GLU A 169 18.42 -4.53 -2.50
CA GLU A 169 18.75 -5.92 -2.20
C GLU A 169 17.50 -6.73 -1.84
N LEU A 170 16.60 -6.11 -1.08
CA LEU A 170 15.31 -6.70 -0.73
C LEU A 170 14.45 -6.90 -1.98
N TRP A 171 14.39 -5.91 -2.86
CA TRP A 171 13.69 -5.99 -4.13
C TRP A 171 14.16 -7.16 -4.98
N ASP A 172 15.48 -7.27 -5.19
CA ASP A 172 16.08 -8.35 -5.96
C ASP A 172 15.85 -9.74 -5.33
N LYS A 173 15.87 -9.80 -4.01
CA LYS A 173 15.58 -11.04 -3.26
C LYS A 173 14.14 -11.47 -3.44
N LEU A 174 13.18 -10.54 -3.30
CA LEU A 174 11.76 -10.82 -3.48
C LEU A 174 11.45 -11.28 -4.91
N LYS A 175 12.01 -10.62 -5.92
CA LYS A 175 11.83 -11.03 -7.32
C LYS A 175 12.28 -12.47 -7.61
N LYS A 176 13.35 -12.93 -7.00
CA LYS A 176 13.85 -14.32 -7.14
C LYS A 176 12.94 -15.35 -6.46
N GLN A 177 12.08 -14.91 -5.56
CA GLN A 177 11.17 -15.78 -4.77
C GLN A 177 9.74 -15.80 -5.31
N LEU A 178 9.41 -14.98 -6.29
CA LEU A 178 8.07 -14.95 -6.92
C LEU A 178 7.71 -16.34 -7.48
N LYS A 179 6.48 -16.81 -7.14
CA LYS A 179 5.93 -18.10 -7.55
C LYS A 179 4.47 -17.96 -7.93
#